data_d2e2365c02f9baa4c9e98a9c1d8a581f
#
_entry.id   d2e2365c02f9baa4c9e98a9c1d8a581f
#
_cell.length_a   1.000
_cell.length_b   1.000
_cell.length_c   1.000
_cell.angle_alpha   90.00
_cell.angle_beta   90.00
_cell.angle_gamma   90.00
#
_symmetry.space_group_name_H-M   'P 1'
#
loop_
_entity.id
_entity.type
_entity.pdbx_description
1 polymer ?
#
loop_
_entity_poly.entity_id
_entity_poly.type
_entity_poly.pdbx_seq_one_letter_code
_entity_poly.pdbx_strand_id
1 'polypeptide(L)'
;MKAKWIIAGAGVLVFAGAMPWAVGYVTEQQWQEVTRELNQAQPFVQMQTDHYDRGFFGSELGGVVTVLNPESGETRPIAYRAKVTHGVTGSFIDFKPVEGWAPEGANWFQERPRLTLETRLWGTAVLELEAPAIAINNPESGESLRTSGGVARIEISDAGSQAEALVVWPQLSFSGPDMSMRIDDFRVEHKMTHLEGDIWTGTAEASMASVALKSPEAQPLTIEGLRAHSSAEADADGQRLNSGLSIEAGKVRYKDQAYGPHKVVFALENLDVASWSALTTSMAELQGMALAPDADSQGAFERQIAAMDAVNTAARDLSAAGFSVGLPELVLDTPEGKVTGNLMITHPELSADQKAEMLMVMQQLTGEMNLSVPLVLAENYPAVRMQLAPLIKQGFLVPEGDRLVLAARLNDMVVDVNGQEIPLPPLF
;
A
#
# COMPACT_ATOMS: atom_id res chain seq x y z
N MET A 1 -48.98 -11.61 37.38
CA MET A 1 -47.59 -11.72 36.82
C MET A 1 -47.54 -12.22 35.38
N LYS A 2 -48.42 -13.13 34.94
CA LYS A 2 -48.38 -13.67 33.55
C LYS A 2 -48.66 -12.64 32.44
N ALA A 3 -49.51 -11.66 32.64
CA ALA A 3 -49.87 -10.65 31.62
C ALA A 3 -48.71 -9.71 31.26
N LYS A 4 -47.87 -9.34 32.22
CA LYS A 4 -46.67 -8.49 31.96
C LYS A 4 -45.61 -9.14 31.09
N TRP A 5 -45.45 -10.45 31.21
CA TRP A 5 -44.51 -11.23 30.37
C TRP A 5 -45.06 -11.44 28.96
N ILE A 6 -46.37 -11.55 28.79
CA ILE A 6 -47.01 -11.67 27.47
C ILE A 6 -46.89 -10.33 26.71
N ILE A 7 -47.09 -9.19 27.38
CA ILE A 7 -46.95 -7.87 26.79
C ILE A 7 -45.48 -7.59 26.45
N ALA A 8 -44.54 -7.95 27.34
CA ALA A 8 -43.10 -7.84 27.05
C ALA A 8 -42.68 -8.74 25.89
N GLY A 9 -43.14 -9.99 25.84
CA GLY A 9 -42.90 -10.93 24.73
C GLY A 9 -43.49 -10.45 23.40
N ALA A 10 -44.74 -9.93 23.42
CA ALA A 10 -45.34 -9.32 22.23
C ALA A 10 -44.60 -8.08 21.74
N GLY A 11 -44.14 -7.22 22.67
CA GLY A 11 -43.35 -6.03 22.36
C GLY A 11 -42.01 -6.42 21.71
N VAL A 12 -41.31 -7.43 22.22
CA VAL A 12 -40.05 -7.96 21.64
C VAL A 12 -40.28 -8.56 20.25
N LEU A 13 -41.40 -9.29 20.05
CA LEU A 13 -41.75 -9.88 18.76
C LEU A 13 -42.09 -8.81 17.71
N VAL A 14 -42.82 -7.76 18.09
CA VAL A 14 -43.11 -6.61 17.20
C VAL A 14 -41.85 -5.85 16.86
N PHE A 15 -41.00 -5.59 17.84
CA PHE A 15 -39.73 -4.94 17.64
C PHE A 15 -38.80 -5.79 16.72
N ALA A 16 -38.61 -7.07 17.01
CA ALA A 16 -37.83 -7.98 16.18
C ALA A 16 -38.44 -8.13 14.78
N GLY A 17 -39.76 -8.07 14.65
CA GLY A 17 -40.44 -8.13 13.36
C GLY A 17 -40.31 -6.85 12.53
N ALA A 18 -40.16 -5.67 13.13
CA ALA A 18 -39.98 -4.40 12.43
C ALA A 18 -38.50 -4.11 12.10
N MET A 19 -37.57 -4.68 12.86
CA MET A 19 -36.13 -4.44 12.69
C MET A 19 -35.59 -4.71 11.28
N PRO A 20 -35.96 -5.81 10.58
CA PRO A 20 -35.48 -6.05 9.22
C PRO A 20 -35.82 -4.91 8.26
N TRP A 21 -37.02 -4.29 8.40
CA TRP A 21 -37.39 -3.15 7.58
C TRP A 21 -36.51 -1.92 7.88
N ALA A 22 -36.28 -1.63 9.17
CA ALA A 22 -35.42 -0.51 9.60
C ALA A 22 -33.95 -0.74 9.18
N VAL A 23 -33.46 -1.97 9.34
CA VAL A 23 -32.13 -2.37 8.86
C VAL A 23 -32.03 -2.18 7.34
N GLY A 24 -33.05 -2.58 6.58
CA GLY A 24 -33.09 -2.40 5.13
C GLY A 24 -33.01 -0.93 4.72
N TYR A 25 -33.69 -0.04 5.44
CA TYR A 25 -33.62 1.40 5.20
C TYR A 25 -32.21 1.97 5.46
N VAL A 26 -31.61 1.61 6.59
CA VAL A 26 -30.25 2.04 6.93
C VAL A 26 -29.23 1.49 5.92
N THR A 27 -29.36 0.22 5.52
CA THR A 27 -28.47 -0.40 4.52
C THR A 27 -28.54 0.30 3.17
N GLU A 28 -29.75 0.69 2.72
CA GLU A 28 -29.92 1.44 1.47
C GLU A 28 -29.22 2.81 1.54
N GLN A 29 -29.39 3.55 2.63
CA GLN A 29 -28.73 4.85 2.80
C GLN A 29 -27.20 4.71 2.88
N GLN A 30 -26.71 3.75 3.66
CA GLN A 30 -25.26 3.48 3.74
C GLN A 30 -24.69 3.07 2.38
N TRP A 31 -25.41 2.27 1.60
CA TRP A 31 -25.00 1.89 0.25
C TRP A 31 -24.83 3.09 -0.67
N GLN A 32 -25.81 4.02 -0.67
CA GLN A 32 -25.76 5.23 -1.49
C GLN A 32 -24.60 6.15 -1.06
N GLU A 33 -24.37 6.29 0.24
CA GLU A 33 -23.30 7.10 0.79
C GLU A 33 -21.92 6.52 0.40
N VAL A 34 -21.70 5.24 0.70
CA VAL A 34 -20.42 4.55 0.38
C VAL A 34 -20.16 4.57 -1.13
N THR A 35 -21.18 4.37 -1.97
CA THR A 35 -21.02 4.46 -3.44
C THR A 35 -20.58 5.87 -3.85
N ARG A 36 -21.13 6.90 -3.26
CA ARG A 36 -20.76 8.29 -3.53
C ARG A 36 -19.31 8.59 -3.10
N GLU A 37 -18.95 8.17 -1.88
CA GLU A 37 -17.59 8.34 -1.34
C GLU A 37 -16.56 7.58 -2.15
N LEU A 38 -16.84 6.33 -2.54
CA LEU A 38 -15.97 5.53 -3.41
C LEU A 38 -15.69 6.25 -4.73
N ASN A 39 -16.74 6.77 -5.38
CA ASN A 39 -16.61 7.47 -6.65
C ASN A 39 -15.83 8.80 -6.55
N GLN A 40 -15.81 9.42 -5.37
CA GLN A 40 -15.01 10.63 -5.11
C GLN A 40 -13.56 10.31 -4.77
N ALA A 41 -13.34 9.24 -3.99
CA ALA A 41 -12.01 8.87 -3.49
C ALA A 41 -11.17 8.07 -4.50
N GLN A 42 -11.80 7.35 -5.43
CA GLN A 42 -11.11 6.43 -6.34
C GLN A 42 -11.32 6.80 -7.81
N PRO A 43 -10.33 7.41 -8.47
CA PRO A 43 -10.47 7.80 -9.88
C PRO A 43 -10.51 6.62 -10.86
N PHE A 44 -10.01 5.44 -10.43
CA PHE A 44 -9.90 4.25 -11.29
C PHE A 44 -11.09 3.29 -11.22
N VAL A 45 -11.98 3.48 -10.23
CA VAL A 45 -13.16 2.63 -10.03
C VAL A 45 -14.37 3.51 -9.81
N GLN A 46 -15.37 3.39 -10.69
CA GLN A 46 -16.65 4.07 -10.53
C GLN A 46 -17.76 3.05 -10.38
N MET A 47 -18.63 3.25 -9.41
CA MET A 47 -19.75 2.39 -9.10
C MET A 47 -21.06 3.15 -9.31
N GLN A 48 -21.91 2.63 -10.18
CA GLN A 48 -23.24 3.15 -10.44
C GLN A 48 -24.26 2.10 -10.01
N THR A 49 -25.25 2.52 -9.23
CA THR A 49 -26.42 1.71 -8.87
C THR A 49 -27.60 2.14 -9.73
N ASP A 50 -28.09 1.22 -10.58
CA ASP A 50 -29.19 1.48 -11.50
C ASP A 50 -30.55 1.37 -10.78
N HIS A 51 -30.67 0.42 -9.85
CA HIS A 51 -31.86 0.20 -9.05
C HIS A 51 -31.54 -0.40 -7.70
N TYR A 52 -32.35 -0.08 -6.70
CA TYR A 52 -32.37 -0.65 -5.36
C TYR A 52 -33.82 -0.89 -4.96
N ASP A 53 -34.28 -2.14 -5.11
CA ASP A 53 -35.67 -2.55 -4.83
C ASP A 53 -35.74 -3.09 -3.40
N ARG A 54 -36.21 -2.23 -2.45
CA ARG A 54 -36.28 -2.59 -1.05
C ARG A 54 -37.57 -3.35 -0.73
N GLY A 55 -37.41 -4.57 -0.20
CA GLY A 55 -38.45 -5.33 0.45
C GLY A 55 -38.35 -5.31 1.97
N PHE A 56 -39.23 -6.04 2.66
CA PHE A 56 -39.28 -6.08 4.12
C PHE A 56 -38.13 -6.91 4.73
N PHE A 57 -37.88 -8.10 4.21
CA PHE A 57 -36.83 -9.01 4.68
C PHE A 57 -35.61 -9.07 3.77
N GLY A 58 -35.63 -8.39 2.67
CA GLY A 58 -34.53 -8.36 1.71
C GLY A 58 -34.77 -7.34 0.63
N SER A 59 -33.70 -7.02 -0.10
CA SER A 59 -33.71 -6.12 -1.24
C SER A 59 -32.97 -6.76 -2.41
N GLU A 60 -33.23 -6.24 -3.60
CA GLU A 60 -32.44 -6.56 -4.79
C GLU A 60 -31.84 -5.28 -5.31
N LEU A 61 -30.58 -5.29 -5.68
CA LEU A 61 -29.91 -4.15 -6.27
C LEU A 61 -29.08 -4.59 -7.47
N GLY A 62 -28.89 -3.66 -8.40
CA GLY A 62 -28.07 -3.90 -9.57
C GLY A 62 -27.49 -2.61 -10.11
N GLY A 63 -26.42 -2.75 -10.86
CA GLY A 63 -25.71 -1.61 -11.43
C GLY A 63 -24.48 -2.04 -12.20
N VAL A 64 -23.58 -1.08 -12.38
CA VAL A 64 -22.33 -1.25 -13.13
C VAL A 64 -21.15 -0.72 -12.33
N VAL A 65 -20.09 -1.50 -12.25
CA VAL A 65 -18.77 -1.05 -11.83
C VAL A 65 -17.93 -0.82 -13.05
N THR A 66 -17.44 0.39 -13.24
CA THR A 66 -16.54 0.76 -14.34
C THR A 66 -15.11 0.84 -13.80
N VAL A 67 -14.23 0.04 -14.37
CA VAL A 67 -12.80 0.03 -14.02
C VAL A 67 -12.02 0.73 -15.14
N LEU A 68 -11.23 1.74 -14.80
CA LEU A 68 -10.32 2.45 -15.69
C LEU A 68 -8.94 1.79 -15.66
N ASN A 69 -8.42 1.42 -16.82
CA ASN A 69 -7.01 1.04 -16.92
C ASN A 69 -6.15 2.32 -17.00
N PRO A 70 -5.27 2.58 -16.00
CA PRO A 70 -4.49 3.81 -15.97
C PRO A 70 -3.42 3.90 -17.07
N GLU A 71 -3.00 2.77 -17.65
CA GLU A 71 -1.97 2.75 -18.70
C GLU A 71 -2.57 3.00 -20.09
N SER A 72 -3.73 2.38 -20.40
CA SER A 72 -4.37 2.50 -21.71
C SER A 72 -5.47 3.58 -21.77
N GLY A 73 -5.97 4.03 -20.62
CA GLY A 73 -7.15 4.90 -20.52
C GLY A 73 -8.47 4.19 -20.88
N GLU A 74 -8.45 2.89 -21.10
CA GLU A 74 -9.65 2.13 -21.44
C GLU A 74 -10.51 1.88 -20.22
N THR A 75 -11.82 2.03 -20.38
CA THR A 75 -12.79 1.72 -19.33
C THR A 75 -13.47 0.39 -19.61
N ARG A 76 -13.61 -0.43 -18.57
CA ARG A 76 -14.32 -1.70 -18.64
C ARG A 76 -15.53 -1.70 -17.69
N PRO A 77 -16.76 -1.69 -18.22
CA PRO A 77 -17.96 -1.83 -17.42
C PRO A 77 -18.20 -3.30 -17.04
N ILE A 78 -18.53 -3.55 -15.78
CA ILE A 78 -18.87 -4.87 -15.23
C ILE A 78 -20.23 -4.73 -14.56
N ALA A 79 -21.26 -5.32 -15.16
CA ALA A 79 -22.58 -5.32 -14.57
C ALA A 79 -22.65 -6.29 -13.39
N TYR A 80 -23.33 -5.88 -12.32
CA TYR A 80 -23.53 -6.69 -11.13
C TYR A 80 -25.00 -6.72 -10.72
N ARG A 81 -25.39 -7.78 -10.01
CA ARG A 81 -26.61 -7.88 -9.22
C ARG A 81 -26.25 -8.33 -7.83
N ALA A 82 -26.97 -7.84 -6.84
CA ALA A 82 -26.81 -8.32 -5.49
C ALA A 82 -28.17 -8.57 -4.82
N LYS A 83 -28.19 -9.62 -4.02
CA LYS A 83 -29.32 -9.95 -3.15
C LYS A 83 -28.97 -9.55 -1.74
N VAL A 84 -29.78 -8.69 -1.15
CA VAL A 84 -29.65 -8.27 0.24
C VAL A 84 -30.63 -9.04 1.09
N THR A 85 -30.15 -9.60 2.19
CA THR A 85 -31.00 -10.20 3.23
C THR A 85 -30.94 -9.33 4.48
N HIS A 86 -32.08 -8.83 4.94
CA HIS A 86 -32.17 -7.98 6.13
C HIS A 86 -32.40 -8.83 7.36
N GLY A 87 -31.46 -8.78 8.30
CA GLY A 87 -31.54 -9.36 9.62
C GLY A 87 -32.07 -8.37 10.65
N VAL A 88 -31.99 -8.75 11.92
CA VAL A 88 -32.41 -7.88 13.05
C VAL A 88 -31.35 -6.81 13.38
N THR A 89 -30.07 -7.12 13.14
CA THR A 89 -28.93 -6.29 13.54
C THR A 89 -28.05 -5.84 12.40
N GLY A 90 -28.34 -6.26 11.17
CA GLY A 90 -27.54 -5.95 9.99
C GLY A 90 -28.06 -6.61 8.74
N SER A 91 -27.40 -6.40 7.63
CA SER A 91 -27.72 -6.96 6.32
C SER A 91 -26.57 -7.79 5.79
N PHE A 92 -26.92 -8.81 5.00
CA PHE A 92 -25.99 -9.63 4.24
C PHE A 92 -26.27 -9.44 2.75
N ILE A 93 -25.26 -9.02 2.01
CA ILE A 93 -25.32 -8.71 0.58
C ILE A 93 -24.49 -9.76 -0.15
N ASP A 94 -25.10 -10.50 -1.07
CA ASP A 94 -24.47 -11.52 -1.91
C ASP A 94 -24.44 -11.01 -3.37
N PHE A 95 -23.25 -10.65 -3.85
CA PHE A 95 -23.07 -10.14 -5.20
C PHE A 95 -22.93 -11.27 -6.20
N LYS A 96 -23.59 -11.09 -7.33
CA LYS A 96 -23.52 -12.03 -8.45
C LYS A 96 -23.14 -11.30 -9.71
N PRO A 97 -22.07 -11.73 -10.40
CA PRO A 97 -21.74 -11.17 -11.71
C PRO A 97 -22.88 -11.49 -12.70
N VAL A 98 -23.21 -10.52 -13.52
CA VAL A 98 -24.19 -10.66 -14.61
C VAL A 98 -23.49 -11.25 -15.85
N GLU A 99 -24.25 -11.82 -16.77
CA GLU A 99 -23.73 -12.29 -18.08
C GLU A 99 -22.92 -11.19 -18.76
N GLY A 100 -21.74 -11.53 -19.31
CA GLY A 100 -20.83 -10.57 -19.93
C GLY A 100 -19.74 -10.00 -19.03
N TRP A 101 -19.70 -10.35 -17.75
CA TRP A 101 -18.60 -9.95 -16.84
C TRP A 101 -17.23 -10.54 -17.25
N ALA A 102 -17.23 -11.69 -17.92
CA ALA A 102 -16.07 -12.32 -18.53
C ALA A 102 -16.20 -12.33 -20.05
N PRO A 103 -15.10 -12.35 -20.83
CA PRO A 103 -15.15 -12.47 -22.29
C PRO A 103 -15.94 -13.71 -22.72
N GLU A 104 -16.61 -13.62 -23.87
CA GLU A 104 -17.33 -14.76 -24.45
C GLU A 104 -16.40 -15.95 -24.66
N GLY A 105 -16.83 -17.14 -24.20
CA GLY A 105 -16.05 -18.37 -24.27
C GLY A 105 -14.96 -18.53 -23.22
N ALA A 106 -14.82 -17.59 -22.28
CA ALA A 106 -13.86 -17.67 -21.21
C ALA A 106 -14.26 -18.73 -20.17
N ASN A 107 -13.57 -19.86 -20.17
CA ASN A 107 -13.69 -20.92 -19.16
C ASN A 107 -12.62 -20.76 -18.05
N TRP A 108 -12.43 -19.53 -17.57
CA TRP A 108 -11.36 -19.21 -16.63
C TRP A 108 -11.61 -19.76 -15.23
N PHE A 109 -12.88 -19.91 -14.86
CA PHE A 109 -13.31 -20.33 -13.54
C PHE A 109 -14.00 -21.69 -13.59
N GLN A 110 -13.58 -22.60 -12.76
CA GLN A 110 -14.31 -23.85 -12.50
C GLN A 110 -15.57 -23.58 -11.66
N GLU A 111 -15.48 -22.64 -10.74
CA GLU A 111 -16.56 -22.16 -9.90
C GLU A 111 -16.64 -20.63 -10.03
N ARG A 112 -17.80 -20.05 -9.74
CA ARG A 112 -17.95 -18.59 -9.77
C ARG A 112 -17.31 -17.94 -8.54
N PRO A 113 -16.63 -16.81 -8.70
CA PRO A 113 -16.17 -16.03 -7.54
C PRO A 113 -17.38 -15.59 -6.71
N ARG A 114 -17.18 -15.54 -5.40
CA ARG A 114 -18.19 -15.10 -4.46
C ARG A 114 -17.71 -13.82 -3.78
N LEU A 115 -18.51 -12.77 -3.89
CA LEU A 115 -18.29 -11.50 -3.20
C LEU A 115 -19.47 -11.26 -2.26
N THR A 116 -19.19 -11.03 -0.99
CA THR A 116 -20.22 -10.78 0.02
C THR A 116 -19.87 -9.55 0.83
N LEU A 117 -20.88 -8.81 1.26
CA LEU A 117 -20.74 -7.71 2.20
C LEU A 117 -21.74 -7.92 3.34
N GLU A 118 -21.24 -8.01 4.55
CA GLU A 118 -22.03 -8.04 5.76
C GLU A 118 -21.95 -6.68 6.46
N THR A 119 -23.08 -6.09 6.81
CA THR A 119 -23.15 -4.81 7.54
C THR A 119 -23.88 -4.98 8.86
N ARG A 120 -23.50 -4.19 9.86
CA ARG A 120 -24.12 -4.16 11.17
C ARG A 120 -24.55 -2.73 11.53
N LEU A 121 -25.65 -2.61 12.31
CA LEU A 121 -26.19 -1.30 12.73
C LEU A 121 -25.21 -0.46 13.55
N TRP A 122 -24.25 -1.08 14.22
CA TRP A 122 -23.20 -0.40 14.99
C TRP A 122 -21.95 -0.02 14.18
N GLY A 123 -22.06 0.01 12.85
CA GLY A 123 -21.01 0.50 11.97
C GLY A 123 -19.92 -0.51 11.62
N THR A 124 -20.13 -1.81 11.85
CA THR A 124 -19.23 -2.85 11.34
C THR A 124 -19.65 -3.24 9.93
N ALA A 125 -18.68 -3.38 9.03
CA ALA A 125 -18.85 -3.90 7.67
C ALA A 125 -17.76 -4.92 7.38
N VAL A 126 -18.11 -6.06 6.78
CA VAL A 126 -17.16 -7.11 6.38
C VAL A 126 -17.38 -7.40 4.90
N LEU A 127 -16.40 -7.06 4.09
CA LEU A 127 -16.34 -7.42 2.67
C LEU A 127 -15.45 -8.64 2.50
N GLU A 128 -15.96 -9.69 1.86
CA GLU A 128 -15.21 -10.92 1.63
C GLU A 128 -15.33 -11.37 0.17
N LEU A 129 -14.18 -11.60 -0.45
CA LEU A 129 -14.04 -12.17 -1.79
C LEU A 129 -13.42 -13.57 -1.66
N GLU A 130 -14.17 -14.59 -2.06
CA GLU A 130 -13.67 -15.94 -2.30
C GLU A 130 -13.43 -16.11 -3.80
N ALA A 131 -12.17 -16.14 -4.20
CA ALA A 131 -11.78 -16.37 -5.59
C ALA A 131 -11.51 -17.87 -5.81
N PRO A 132 -12.16 -18.53 -6.76
CA PRO A 132 -11.88 -19.91 -7.09
C PRO A 132 -10.54 -20.07 -7.81
N ALA A 133 -10.11 -21.30 -8.02
CA ALA A 133 -8.98 -21.58 -8.87
C ALA A 133 -9.24 -21.10 -10.31
N ILE A 134 -8.21 -20.45 -10.88
CA ILE A 134 -8.26 -19.90 -12.24
C ILE A 134 -7.20 -20.60 -13.10
N ALA A 135 -7.54 -20.90 -14.34
CA ALA A 135 -6.60 -21.38 -15.35
C ALA A 135 -6.90 -20.70 -16.68
N ILE A 136 -6.06 -19.77 -17.05
CA ILE A 136 -6.14 -19.06 -18.33
C ILE A 136 -4.98 -19.54 -19.20
N ASN A 137 -5.26 -19.94 -20.42
CA ASN A 137 -4.24 -20.25 -21.42
C ASN A 137 -4.54 -19.42 -22.66
N ASN A 138 -3.55 -18.70 -23.15
CA ASN A 138 -3.60 -18.01 -24.43
C ASN A 138 -2.76 -18.82 -25.45
N PRO A 139 -3.42 -19.55 -26.38
CA PRO A 139 -2.68 -20.37 -27.36
C PRO A 139 -1.89 -19.52 -28.38
N GLU A 140 -2.29 -18.28 -28.61
CA GLU A 140 -1.63 -17.41 -29.59
C GLU A 140 -0.31 -16.83 -29.06
N SER A 141 -0.27 -16.40 -27.80
CA SER A 141 0.94 -15.88 -27.15
C SER A 141 1.76 -16.98 -26.45
N GLY A 142 1.18 -18.16 -26.23
CA GLY A 142 1.80 -19.24 -25.44
C GLY A 142 1.84 -18.93 -23.94
N GLU A 143 1.08 -17.95 -23.48
CA GLU A 143 1.03 -17.55 -22.08
C GLU A 143 -0.03 -18.33 -21.31
N SER A 144 0.27 -18.61 -20.05
CA SER A 144 -0.70 -19.19 -19.13
C SER A 144 -0.61 -18.58 -17.75
N LEU A 145 -1.77 -18.36 -17.13
CA LEU A 145 -1.93 -17.92 -15.75
C LEU A 145 -2.72 -18.99 -14.99
N ARG A 146 -2.18 -19.44 -13.86
CA ARG A 146 -2.87 -20.38 -12.97
C ARG A 146 -2.78 -19.89 -11.53
N THR A 147 -3.88 -20.01 -10.81
CA THR A 147 -3.96 -19.73 -9.38
C THR A 147 -4.81 -20.77 -8.68
N SER A 148 -4.45 -21.09 -7.45
CA SER A 148 -5.19 -22.02 -6.58
C SER A 148 -6.55 -21.48 -6.11
N GLY A 149 -6.84 -20.23 -6.42
CA GLY A 149 -7.86 -19.48 -5.72
C GLY A 149 -7.31 -18.85 -4.44
N GLY A 150 -8.13 -18.00 -3.80
CA GLY A 150 -7.72 -17.27 -2.61
C GLY A 150 -8.90 -16.58 -1.93
N VAL A 151 -8.60 -15.95 -0.81
CA VAL A 151 -9.56 -15.16 -0.02
C VAL A 151 -9.00 -13.78 0.21
N ALA A 152 -9.83 -12.75 0.02
CA ALA A 152 -9.56 -11.39 0.45
C ALA A 152 -10.72 -10.94 1.34
N ARG A 153 -10.41 -10.45 2.54
CA ARG A 153 -11.39 -9.98 3.52
C ARG A 153 -10.96 -8.62 4.05
N ILE A 154 -11.90 -7.70 4.12
CA ILE A 154 -11.75 -6.39 4.76
C ILE A 154 -12.85 -6.26 5.78
N GLU A 155 -12.48 -5.93 7.02
CA GLU A 155 -13.40 -5.65 8.11
C GLU A 155 -13.19 -4.20 8.57
N ILE A 156 -14.26 -3.43 8.58
CA ILE A 156 -14.31 -2.08 9.12
C ILE A 156 -15.14 -2.14 10.38
N SER A 157 -14.65 -1.57 11.46
CA SER A 157 -15.31 -1.58 12.77
C SER A 157 -15.22 -0.22 13.47
N ASP A 158 -15.82 -0.11 14.65
CA ASP A 158 -15.87 1.13 15.45
C ASP A 158 -16.31 2.36 14.64
N ALA A 159 -17.41 2.19 13.89
CA ALA A 159 -17.98 3.24 13.03
C ALA A 159 -16.97 3.81 12.00
N GLY A 160 -16.06 2.99 11.50
CA GLY A 160 -15.08 3.36 10.49
C GLY A 160 -13.71 3.76 11.02
N SER A 161 -13.52 3.76 12.36
CA SER A 161 -12.23 4.16 12.94
C SER A 161 -11.19 3.03 12.99
N GLN A 162 -11.60 1.78 12.76
CA GLN A 162 -10.70 0.63 12.67
C GLN A 162 -10.94 -0.13 11.37
N ALA A 163 -9.87 -0.61 10.76
CA ALA A 163 -9.94 -1.46 9.58
C ALA A 163 -8.91 -2.60 9.68
N GLU A 164 -9.35 -3.81 9.34
CA GLU A 164 -8.48 -4.98 9.21
C GLU A 164 -8.63 -5.54 7.79
N ALA A 165 -7.52 -5.89 7.17
CA ALA A 165 -7.51 -6.54 5.87
C ALA A 165 -6.70 -7.84 5.93
N LEU A 166 -7.20 -8.87 5.25
CA LEU A 166 -6.55 -10.16 5.11
C LEU A 166 -6.63 -10.60 3.64
N VAL A 167 -5.47 -10.92 3.05
CA VAL A 167 -5.41 -11.60 1.75
C VAL A 167 -4.61 -12.88 1.91
N VAL A 168 -5.17 -13.99 1.46
CA VAL A 168 -4.49 -15.29 1.44
C VAL A 168 -4.61 -15.88 0.04
N TRP A 169 -3.45 -16.11 -0.58
CA TRP A 169 -3.39 -16.69 -1.92
C TRP A 169 -2.32 -17.77 -1.97
N PRO A 170 -2.71 -19.05 -1.81
CA PRO A 170 -1.75 -20.16 -1.65
C PRO A 170 -0.79 -20.34 -2.82
N GLN A 171 -1.25 -20.09 -4.05
CA GLN A 171 -0.40 -20.25 -5.23
C GLN A 171 -0.83 -19.36 -6.38
N LEU A 172 0.14 -18.70 -7.00
CA LEU A 172 0.02 -17.98 -8.26
C LEU A 172 1.17 -18.41 -9.18
N SER A 173 0.87 -18.74 -10.43
CA SER A 173 1.89 -19.05 -11.43
C SER A 173 1.54 -18.43 -12.78
N PHE A 174 2.51 -17.78 -13.37
CA PHE A 174 2.50 -17.28 -14.73
C PHE A 174 3.57 -18.03 -15.54
N SER A 175 3.26 -18.39 -16.78
CA SER A 175 4.22 -18.96 -17.70
C SER A 175 4.00 -18.39 -19.09
N GLY A 176 5.04 -17.85 -19.69
CA GLY A 176 5.10 -17.34 -21.05
C GLY A 176 6.41 -17.76 -21.74
N PRO A 177 6.57 -17.40 -23.03
CA PRO A 177 7.78 -17.74 -23.80
C PRO A 177 9.05 -17.15 -23.18
N ASP A 178 8.97 -15.92 -22.69
CA ASP A 178 10.14 -15.15 -22.23
C ASP A 178 10.34 -15.21 -20.72
N MET A 179 9.31 -15.56 -19.96
CA MET A 179 9.36 -15.57 -18.49
C MET A 179 8.36 -16.54 -17.89
N SER A 180 8.76 -17.20 -16.80
CA SER A 180 7.81 -17.86 -15.89
C SER A 180 8.05 -17.37 -14.46
N MET A 181 6.94 -17.20 -13.74
CA MET A 181 6.92 -16.77 -12.35
C MET A 181 6.01 -17.70 -11.54
N ARG A 182 6.45 -18.04 -10.35
CA ARG A 182 5.64 -18.77 -9.37
C ARG A 182 5.80 -18.12 -8.00
N ILE A 183 4.68 -17.90 -7.34
CA ILE A 183 4.58 -17.41 -5.97
C ILE A 183 3.82 -18.46 -5.17
N ASP A 184 4.37 -18.86 -4.02
CA ASP A 184 3.73 -19.78 -3.09
C ASP A 184 3.47 -19.10 -1.75
N ASP A 185 2.30 -19.37 -1.15
CA ASP A 185 1.83 -18.90 0.15
C ASP A 185 1.91 -17.36 0.31
N PHE A 186 1.32 -16.63 -0.63
CA PHE A 186 1.14 -15.19 -0.49
C PHE A 186 0.10 -14.87 0.58
N ARG A 187 0.50 -14.08 1.56
CA ARG A 187 -0.36 -13.60 2.65
C ARG A 187 -0.10 -12.13 2.93
N VAL A 188 -1.16 -11.36 3.11
CA VAL A 188 -1.10 -9.98 3.61
C VAL A 188 -2.10 -9.84 4.75
N GLU A 189 -1.64 -9.27 5.85
CA GLU A 189 -2.47 -8.85 6.98
C GLU A 189 -2.22 -7.37 7.23
N HIS A 190 -3.28 -6.61 7.42
CA HIS A 190 -3.19 -5.19 7.73
C HIS A 190 -4.19 -4.85 8.83
N LYS A 191 -3.74 -4.14 9.86
CA LYS A 191 -4.56 -3.60 10.95
C LYS A 191 -4.32 -2.12 11.04
N MET A 192 -5.39 -1.36 10.96
CA MET A 192 -5.34 0.11 10.89
C MET A 192 -6.29 0.72 11.89
N THR A 193 -5.87 1.83 12.48
CA THR A 193 -6.71 2.72 13.29
C THR A 193 -6.62 4.12 12.71
N HIS A 194 -7.74 4.73 12.46
CA HIS A 194 -7.83 6.10 11.96
C HIS A 194 -7.29 7.09 12.99
N LEU A 195 -6.41 7.97 12.57
CA LEU A 195 -5.84 9.00 13.43
C LEU A 195 -6.49 10.37 13.17
N GLU A 196 -6.31 10.92 11.98
CA GLU A 196 -6.82 12.23 11.58
C GLU A 196 -6.81 12.35 10.05
N GLY A 197 -7.84 12.97 9.44
CA GLY A 197 -7.93 13.15 7.98
C GLY A 197 -7.83 11.81 7.25
N ASP A 198 -6.85 11.67 6.36
CA ASP A 198 -6.56 10.43 5.64
C ASP A 198 -5.43 9.62 6.28
N ILE A 199 -4.99 9.99 7.50
CA ILE A 199 -3.88 9.33 8.18
C ILE A 199 -4.38 8.18 9.04
N TRP A 200 -3.79 7.01 8.82
CA TRP A 200 -4.03 5.79 9.56
C TRP A 200 -2.74 5.31 10.23
N THR A 201 -2.87 4.80 11.43
CA THR A 201 -1.81 4.11 12.17
C THR A 201 -2.06 2.62 12.19
N GLY A 202 -1.05 1.83 12.50
CA GLY A 202 -1.21 0.39 12.61
C GLY A 202 -0.03 -0.40 12.06
N THR A 203 -0.31 -1.67 11.70
CA THR A 203 0.71 -2.59 11.22
C THR A 203 0.26 -3.31 9.95
N ALA A 204 1.19 -3.57 9.03
CA ALA A 204 0.96 -4.47 7.91
C ALA A 204 2.06 -5.52 7.85
N GLU A 205 1.67 -6.74 7.56
CA GLU A 205 2.58 -7.85 7.30
C GLU A 205 2.26 -8.45 5.93
N ALA A 206 3.27 -8.62 5.10
CA ALA A 206 3.18 -9.36 3.86
C ALA A 206 4.22 -10.47 3.85
N SER A 207 3.85 -11.66 3.41
CA SER A 207 4.75 -12.79 3.35
C SER A 207 4.52 -13.65 2.11
N MET A 208 5.60 -14.27 1.63
CA MET A 208 5.60 -15.27 0.58
C MET A 208 6.58 -16.37 0.97
N ALA A 209 6.14 -17.63 0.95
CA ALA A 209 7.03 -18.75 1.25
C ALA A 209 8.12 -18.88 0.19
N SER A 210 7.75 -18.71 -1.10
CA SER A 210 8.71 -18.67 -2.19
C SER A 210 8.25 -17.80 -3.36
N VAL A 211 9.21 -17.17 -4.04
CA VAL A 211 9.06 -16.53 -5.35
C VAL A 211 10.11 -17.11 -6.27
N ALA A 212 9.69 -17.77 -7.35
CA ALA A 212 10.59 -18.34 -8.35
C ALA A 212 10.40 -17.64 -9.69
N LEU A 213 11.49 -17.17 -10.29
CA LEU A 213 11.56 -16.55 -11.60
C LEU A 213 12.48 -17.35 -12.51
N LYS A 214 12.04 -17.60 -13.72
CA LYS A 214 12.83 -18.25 -14.78
C LYS A 214 12.63 -17.51 -16.08
N SER A 215 13.72 -17.30 -16.80
CA SER A 215 13.74 -16.75 -18.16
C SER A 215 14.72 -17.57 -19.02
N PRO A 216 14.46 -17.74 -20.31
CA PRO A 216 15.43 -18.39 -21.22
C PRO A 216 16.79 -17.67 -21.29
N GLU A 217 16.77 -16.35 -21.12
CA GLU A 217 17.97 -15.50 -21.24
C GLU A 217 18.72 -15.29 -19.92
N ALA A 218 18.09 -15.59 -18.78
CA ALA A 218 18.65 -15.40 -17.46
C ALA A 218 18.69 -16.69 -16.64
N GLN A 219 19.60 -16.74 -15.68
CA GLN A 219 19.66 -17.84 -14.73
C GLN A 219 18.46 -17.81 -13.79
N PRO A 220 17.93 -18.96 -13.36
CA PRO A 220 16.82 -19.03 -12.43
C PRO A 220 17.12 -18.28 -11.13
N LEU A 221 16.14 -17.50 -10.66
CA LEU A 221 16.18 -16.82 -9.38
C LEU A 221 15.06 -17.39 -8.50
N THR A 222 15.39 -17.74 -7.25
CA THR A 222 14.39 -18.13 -6.24
C THR A 222 14.66 -17.37 -4.96
N ILE A 223 13.61 -16.78 -4.41
CA ILE A 223 13.62 -16.11 -3.10
C ILE A 223 12.73 -16.92 -2.17
N GLU A 224 13.26 -17.38 -1.04
CA GLU A 224 12.55 -18.13 -0.02
C GLU A 224 12.39 -17.29 1.25
N GLY A 225 11.20 -17.35 1.86
CA GLY A 225 10.91 -16.67 3.11
C GLY A 225 10.96 -15.15 3.00
N LEU A 226 10.36 -14.60 1.93
CA LEU A 226 10.20 -13.15 1.78
C LEU A 226 9.14 -12.65 2.76
N ARG A 227 9.49 -11.64 3.55
CA ARG A 227 8.60 -10.97 4.51
C ARG A 227 8.77 -9.47 4.41
N ALA A 228 7.69 -8.75 4.51
CA ALA A 228 7.68 -7.31 4.71
C ALA A 228 6.79 -7.02 5.93
N HIS A 229 7.29 -6.22 6.83
CA HIS A 229 6.56 -5.73 7.99
C HIS A 229 6.63 -4.21 8.00
N SER A 230 5.48 -3.55 8.07
CA SER A 230 5.42 -2.11 8.27
C SER A 230 4.64 -1.77 9.53
N SER A 231 5.04 -0.67 10.15
CA SER A 231 4.34 -0.08 11.29
C SER A 231 4.23 1.43 11.12
N ALA A 232 3.14 2.00 11.60
CA ALA A 232 2.93 3.42 11.73
C ALA A 232 2.30 3.69 13.10
N GLU A 233 2.97 4.46 13.93
CA GLU A 233 2.56 4.74 15.30
C GLU A 233 2.60 6.25 15.56
N ALA A 234 1.55 6.76 16.19
CA ALA A 234 1.51 8.15 16.65
C ALA A 234 2.06 8.24 18.08
N ASP A 235 2.58 9.38 18.45
CA ASP A 235 2.92 9.70 19.84
C ASP A 235 1.65 9.78 20.71
N ALA A 236 1.82 9.99 22.03
CA ALA A 236 0.73 10.00 22.99
C ALA A 236 -0.31 11.11 22.72
N ASP A 237 0.11 12.21 22.11
CA ASP A 237 -0.73 13.37 21.81
C ASP A 237 -1.28 13.33 20.37
N GLY A 238 -0.90 12.33 19.57
CA GLY A 238 -1.31 12.17 18.17
C GLY A 238 -0.71 13.18 17.20
N GLN A 239 0.33 13.92 17.63
CA GLN A 239 0.91 15.01 16.83
C GLN A 239 2.11 14.60 16.00
N ARG A 240 2.79 13.53 16.38
CA ARG A 240 3.99 13.00 15.70
C ARG A 240 3.77 11.56 15.29
N LEU A 241 4.19 11.26 14.08
CA LEU A 241 4.09 9.92 13.48
C LEU A 241 5.50 9.34 13.28
N ASN A 242 5.65 8.07 13.68
CA ASN A 242 6.80 7.24 13.36
C ASN A 242 6.35 6.10 12.48
N SER A 243 7.04 5.85 11.39
CA SER A 243 6.75 4.76 10.46
C SER A 243 8.00 3.97 10.14
N GLY A 244 7.86 2.67 10.04
CA GLY A 244 8.94 1.76 9.68
C GLY A 244 8.49 0.73 8.64
N LEU A 245 9.42 0.30 7.80
CA LEU A 245 9.25 -0.81 6.87
C LEU A 245 10.49 -1.71 6.93
N SER A 246 10.31 -2.96 7.35
CA SER A 246 11.35 -3.99 7.30
C SER A 246 11.04 -4.96 6.18
N ILE A 247 12.01 -5.22 5.31
CA ILE A 247 11.95 -6.24 4.25
C ILE A 247 13.02 -7.27 4.54
N GLU A 248 12.63 -8.53 4.64
CA GLU A 248 13.51 -9.66 4.90
C GLU A 248 13.35 -10.74 3.85
N ALA A 249 14.48 -11.28 3.37
CA ALA A 249 14.52 -12.45 2.52
C ALA A 249 15.37 -13.53 3.20
N GLY A 250 14.76 -14.67 3.51
CA GLY A 250 15.44 -15.74 4.22
C GLY A 250 16.59 -16.33 3.41
N LYS A 251 16.34 -16.58 2.13
CA LYS A 251 17.34 -17.11 1.20
C LYS A 251 17.07 -16.66 -0.23
N VAL A 252 18.10 -16.24 -0.91
CA VAL A 252 18.10 -15.94 -2.35
C VAL A 252 19.00 -16.97 -3.04
N ARG A 253 18.43 -17.72 -3.97
CA ARG A 253 19.20 -18.67 -4.81
C ARG A 253 19.33 -18.10 -6.21
N TYR A 254 20.57 -17.97 -6.65
CA TYR A 254 20.91 -17.54 -8.00
C TYR A 254 22.06 -18.39 -8.54
N LYS A 255 21.87 -19.03 -9.69
CA LYS A 255 22.73 -20.11 -10.16
C LYS A 255 22.76 -21.25 -9.12
N ASP A 256 23.94 -21.72 -8.78
CA ASP A 256 24.17 -22.79 -7.80
C ASP A 256 24.54 -22.26 -6.40
N GLN A 257 24.40 -20.94 -6.19
CA GLN A 257 24.74 -20.27 -4.93
C GLN A 257 23.50 -19.84 -4.18
N ALA A 258 23.60 -19.84 -2.86
CA ALA A 258 22.58 -19.37 -1.94
C ALA A 258 23.12 -18.23 -1.09
N TYR A 259 22.37 -17.14 -1.02
CA TYR A 259 22.67 -15.91 -0.29
C TYR A 259 21.60 -15.67 0.75
N GLY A 260 21.95 -15.01 1.82
CA GLY A 260 21.00 -14.62 2.87
C GLY A 260 21.34 -15.21 4.24
N PRO A 261 20.62 -14.77 5.28
CA PRO A 261 19.44 -13.89 5.21
C PRO A 261 19.78 -12.44 4.86
N HIS A 262 18.86 -11.78 4.18
CA HIS A 262 18.95 -10.34 3.87
C HIS A 262 17.91 -9.56 4.65
N LYS A 263 18.27 -8.34 5.06
CA LYS A 263 17.36 -7.44 5.76
C LYS A 263 17.61 -6.00 5.35
N VAL A 264 16.55 -5.27 5.09
CA VAL A 264 16.56 -3.82 4.86
C VAL A 264 15.46 -3.20 5.71
N VAL A 265 15.81 -2.17 6.45
CA VAL A 265 14.84 -1.41 7.27
C VAL A 265 14.83 0.03 6.80
N PHE A 266 13.65 0.54 6.51
CA PHE A 266 13.39 1.95 6.27
C PHE A 266 12.71 2.54 7.50
N ALA A 267 13.03 3.78 7.83
CA ALA A 267 12.39 4.51 8.92
C ALA A 267 12.06 5.93 8.49
N LEU A 268 10.92 6.40 8.98
CA LEU A 268 10.48 7.78 8.92
C LEU A 268 10.03 8.14 10.34
N GLU A 269 10.72 9.07 10.99
CA GLU A 269 10.54 9.34 12.40
C GLU A 269 10.20 10.81 12.65
N ASN A 270 9.41 11.05 13.68
CA ASN A 270 9.06 12.38 14.17
C ASN A 270 8.31 13.24 13.13
N LEU A 271 7.52 12.64 12.25
CA LEU A 271 6.76 13.34 11.21
C LEU A 271 5.60 14.10 11.84
N ASP A 272 5.48 15.40 11.58
CA ASP A 272 4.34 16.21 12.05
C ASP A 272 3.06 15.83 11.32
N VAL A 273 2.05 15.36 12.06
CA VAL A 273 0.80 14.81 11.52
C VAL A 273 0.03 15.84 10.71
N ALA A 274 -0.09 17.08 11.23
CA ALA A 274 -0.85 18.14 10.56
C ALA A 274 -0.18 18.57 9.25
N SER A 275 1.15 18.79 9.26
CA SER A 275 1.90 19.13 8.06
C SER A 275 1.92 18.01 7.02
N TRP A 276 1.98 16.76 7.47
CA TRP A 276 1.90 15.59 6.59
C TRP A 276 0.51 15.48 5.94
N SER A 277 -0.57 15.66 6.72
CA SER A 277 -1.94 15.69 6.19
C SER A 277 -2.14 16.80 5.16
N ALA A 278 -1.61 18.01 5.42
CA ALA A 278 -1.66 19.11 4.48
C ALA A 278 -0.91 18.78 3.17
N LEU A 279 0.27 18.16 3.27
CA LEU A 279 1.07 17.79 2.10
C LEU A 279 0.36 16.72 1.26
N THR A 280 -0.14 15.64 1.88
CA THR A 280 -0.85 14.56 1.16
C THR A 280 -2.13 15.07 0.50
N THR A 281 -2.90 15.92 1.17
CA THR A 281 -4.10 16.55 0.60
C THR A 281 -3.75 17.41 -0.62
N SER A 282 -2.74 18.30 -0.51
CA SER A 282 -2.31 19.14 -1.62
C SER A 282 -1.77 18.32 -2.80
N MET A 283 -1.08 17.22 -2.53
CA MET A 283 -0.61 16.30 -3.59
C MET A 283 -1.78 15.59 -4.28
N ALA A 284 -2.79 15.15 -3.53
CA ALA A 284 -3.97 14.51 -4.08
C ALA A 284 -4.79 15.48 -4.97
N GLU A 285 -4.93 16.74 -4.55
CA GLU A 285 -5.55 17.80 -5.36
C GLU A 285 -4.78 18.05 -6.66
N LEU A 286 -3.44 18.13 -6.61
CA LEU A 286 -2.60 18.30 -7.80
C LEU A 286 -2.74 17.11 -8.77
N GLN A 287 -2.75 15.87 -8.25
CA GLN A 287 -2.97 14.68 -9.06
C GLN A 287 -4.38 14.64 -9.67
N GLY A 288 -5.41 15.01 -8.91
CA GLY A 288 -6.78 15.10 -9.39
C GLY A 288 -6.94 16.08 -10.53
N MET A 289 -6.23 17.22 -10.48
CA MET A 289 -6.22 18.20 -11.56
C MET A 289 -5.56 17.69 -12.84
N ALA A 290 -4.49 16.90 -12.72
CA ALA A 290 -3.80 16.31 -13.87
C ALA A 290 -4.67 15.27 -14.63
N LEU A 291 -5.64 14.67 -13.94
CA LEU A 291 -6.58 13.69 -14.51
C LEU A 291 -7.92 14.31 -14.98
N ALA A 292 -8.12 15.62 -14.75
CA ALA A 292 -9.36 16.29 -15.10
C ALA A 292 -9.50 16.47 -16.63
N PRO A 293 -10.70 16.29 -17.20
CA PRO A 293 -10.93 16.39 -18.66
C PRO A 293 -10.64 17.77 -19.25
N ASP A 294 -10.59 18.83 -18.43
CA ASP A 294 -10.35 20.22 -18.82
C ASP A 294 -8.96 20.73 -18.45
N ALA A 295 -7.99 19.82 -18.26
CA ALA A 295 -6.62 20.12 -17.84
C ALA A 295 -5.89 21.15 -18.75
N ASP A 296 -6.27 21.23 -20.03
CA ASP A 296 -5.65 22.13 -21.02
C ASP A 296 -6.26 23.54 -21.06
N SER A 297 -7.21 23.88 -20.20
CA SER A 297 -7.82 25.21 -20.15
C SER A 297 -6.91 26.24 -19.43
N GLN A 298 -7.01 27.54 -19.82
CA GLN A 298 -6.23 28.60 -19.17
C GLN A 298 -6.49 28.70 -17.66
N GLY A 299 -7.71 28.45 -17.21
CA GLY A 299 -8.06 28.39 -15.80
C GLY A 299 -7.51 27.16 -15.08
N ALA A 300 -7.24 26.07 -15.79
CA ALA A 300 -6.60 24.88 -15.24
C ALA A 300 -5.11 25.16 -14.89
N PHE A 301 -4.42 25.92 -15.74
CA PHE A 301 -3.03 26.29 -15.48
C PHE A 301 -2.87 27.16 -14.20
N GLU A 302 -3.79 28.13 -13.99
CA GLU A 302 -3.77 28.94 -12.75
C GLU A 302 -4.04 28.09 -11.52
N ARG A 303 -4.99 27.15 -11.59
CA ARG A 303 -5.26 26.18 -10.49
C ARG A 303 -4.06 25.26 -10.23
N GLN A 304 -3.39 24.80 -11.28
CA GLN A 304 -2.20 23.96 -11.14
C GLN A 304 -1.04 24.69 -10.46
N ILE A 305 -0.81 25.97 -10.80
CA ILE A 305 0.20 26.80 -10.12
C ILE A 305 -0.16 26.95 -8.63
N ALA A 306 -1.42 27.26 -8.31
CA ALA A 306 -1.87 27.40 -6.94
C ALA A 306 -1.72 26.07 -6.15
N ALA A 307 -2.02 24.93 -6.77
CA ALA A 307 -1.84 23.62 -6.15
C ALA A 307 -0.35 23.29 -5.94
N MET A 308 0.54 23.65 -6.88
CA MET A 308 1.99 23.51 -6.70
C MET A 308 2.50 24.38 -5.56
N ASP A 309 2.01 25.62 -5.43
CA ASP A 309 2.36 26.51 -4.32
C ASP A 309 1.89 25.95 -2.97
N ALA A 310 0.70 25.32 -2.94
CA ALA A 310 0.20 24.64 -1.75
C ALA A 310 1.09 23.45 -1.35
N VAL A 311 1.48 22.61 -2.33
CA VAL A 311 2.42 21.50 -2.11
C VAL A 311 3.77 22.02 -1.58
N ASN A 312 4.34 23.05 -2.19
CA ASN A 312 5.60 23.64 -1.76
C ASN A 312 5.52 24.22 -0.34
N THR A 313 4.39 24.86 0.00
CA THR A 313 4.16 25.42 1.34
C THR A 313 4.06 24.30 2.36
N ALA A 314 3.24 23.26 2.09
CA ALA A 314 3.08 22.13 2.99
C ALA A 314 4.38 21.33 3.17
N ALA A 315 5.17 21.13 2.10
CA ALA A 315 6.48 20.49 2.17
C ALA A 315 7.49 21.29 3.03
N ARG A 316 7.46 22.61 2.93
CA ARG A 316 8.27 23.51 3.77
C ARG A 316 7.86 23.45 5.23
N ASP A 317 6.55 23.48 5.51
CA ASP A 317 6.04 23.41 6.88
C ASP A 317 6.38 22.06 7.51
N LEU A 318 6.27 20.98 6.75
CA LEU A 318 6.67 19.65 7.17
C LEU A 318 8.18 19.60 7.50
N SER A 319 9.03 20.15 6.63
CA SER A 319 10.47 20.20 6.86
C SER A 319 10.78 21.01 8.11
N ALA A 320 10.14 22.17 8.26
CA ALA A 320 10.35 23.06 9.41
C ALA A 320 9.84 22.46 10.74
N ALA A 321 8.90 21.51 10.70
CA ALA A 321 8.45 20.77 11.87
C ALA A 321 9.47 19.74 12.37
N GLY A 322 10.46 19.38 11.54
CA GLY A 322 11.50 18.42 11.85
C GLY A 322 11.05 16.97 11.60
N PHE A 323 11.95 16.19 11.03
CA PHE A 323 11.74 14.74 10.79
C PHE A 323 13.09 14.04 10.62
N SER A 324 13.09 12.71 10.68
CA SER A 324 14.21 11.86 10.26
C SER A 324 13.73 10.83 9.25
N VAL A 325 14.51 10.55 8.22
CA VAL A 325 14.23 9.55 7.20
C VAL A 325 15.51 8.80 6.84
N GLY A 326 15.39 7.49 6.63
CA GLY A 326 16.54 6.73 6.18
C GLY A 326 16.39 5.22 6.20
N LEU A 327 17.53 4.59 6.22
CA LEU A 327 17.78 3.15 6.25
C LEU A 327 18.58 2.82 7.51
N PRO A 328 17.97 2.67 8.70
CA PRO A 328 18.72 2.38 9.91
C PRO A 328 19.45 1.04 9.87
N GLU A 329 19.02 0.10 9.05
CA GLU A 329 19.66 -1.20 8.94
C GLU A 329 19.62 -1.73 7.50
N LEU A 330 20.80 -2.07 6.96
CA LEU A 330 21.00 -2.83 5.74
C LEU A 330 21.92 -4.01 6.06
N VAL A 331 21.47 -5.23 5.84
CA VAL A 331 22.27 -6.46 5.96
C VAL A 331 22.04 -7.33 4.75
N LEU A 332 23.11 -7.58 3.98
CA LEU A 332 23.10 -8.53 2.87
C LEU A 332 24.15 -9.61 3.18
N ASP A 333 23.70 -10.82 3.45
CA ASP A 333 24.57 -11.94 3.78
C ASP A 333 24.98 -12.67 2.49
N THR A 334 26.27 -12.75 2.26
CA THR A 334 26.87 -13.41 1.06
C THR A 334 27.88 -14.46 1.49
N PRO A 335 28.25 -15.42 0.64
CA PRO A 335 29.30 -16.39 0.94
C PRO A 335 30.64 -15.75 1.31
N GLU A 336 30.92 -14.55 0.80
CA GLU A 336 32.14 -13.80 1.06
C GLU A 336 32.10 -12.97 2.34
N GLY A 337 30.93 -12.90 3.00
CA GLY A 337 30.68 -12.14 4.21
C GLY A 337 29.51 -11.16 4.09
N LYS A 338 29.22 -10.49 5.19
CA LYS A 338 28.08 -9.57 5.26
C LYS A 338 28.41 -8.18 4.73
N VAL A 339 27.59 -7.67 3.82
CA VAL A 339 27.50 -6.25 3.54
C VAL A 339 26.57 -5.64 4.58
N THR A 340 27.02 -4.60 5.27
CA THR A 340 26.22 -3.88 6.27
C THR A 340 26.25 -2.39 6.00
N GLY A 341 25.15 -1.71 6.30
CA GLY A 341 25.08 -0.27 6.15
C GLY A 341 23.92 0.36 6.93
N ASN A 342 24.00 1.65 7.07
CA ASN A 342 22.91 2.50 7.51
C ASN A 342 23.01 3.88 6.85
N LEU A 343 21.91 4.57 6.81
CA LEU A 343 21.78 5.95 6.33
C LEU A 343 20.63 6.61 7.08
N MET A 344 20.89 7.73 7.76
CA MET A 344 19.84 8.56 8.35
C MET A 344 20.07 10.02 7.95
N ILE A 345 19.01 10.69 7.55
CA ILE A 345 18.96 12.12 7.28
C ILE A 345 17.94 12.71 8.23
N THR A 346 18.33 13.76 8.94
CA THR A 346 17.51 14.43 9.94
C THR A 346 17.42 15.91 9.64
N HIS A 347 16.21 16.41 9.65
CA HIS A 347 15.92 17.83 9.69
C HIS A 347 15.46 18.18 11.11
N PRO A 348 16.12 19.09 11.82
CA PRO A 348 15.69 19.51 13.15
C PRO A 348 14.42 20.36 13.07
N GLU A 349 13.68 20.43 14.16
CA GLU A 349 12.60 21.39 14.29
C GLU A 349 13.14 22.82 14.29
N LEU A 350 12.58 23.70 13.45
CA LEU A 350 13.01 25.07 13.30
C LEU A 350 12.22 26.01 14.21
N SER A 351 12.89 27.02 14.75
CA SER A 351 12.24 28.15 15.43
C SER A 351 11.37 28.95 14.46
N ALA A 352 10.44 29.76 15.01
CA ALA A 352 9.57 30.61 14.21
C ALA A 352 10.35 31.58 13.30
N ASP A 353 11.49 32.13 13.79
CA ASP A 353 12.34 33.03 13.03
C ASP A 353 13.05 32.31 11.88
N GLN A 354 13.52 31.09 12.10
CA GLN A 354 14.16 30.26 11.08
C GLN A 354 13.17 29.81 9.99
N LYS A 355 11.92 29.54 10.35
CA LYS A 355 10.84 29.19 9.39
C LYS A 355 10.57 30.32 8.37
N ALA A 356 10.81 31.58 8.73
CA ALA A 356 10.60 32.69 7.86
C ALA A 356 11.67 32.81 6.75
N GLU A 357 12.85 32.21 6.94
CA GLU A 357 13.96 32.24 6.00
C GLU A 357 14.06 30.92 5.22
N MET A 358 13.59 30.88 3.96
CA MET A 358 13.52 29.68 3.13
C MET A 358 14.89 29.01 2.93
N LEU A 359 15.98 29.74 2.85
CA LEU A 359 17.34 29.20 2.75
C LEU A 359 17.78 28.45 4.01
N MET A 360 17.28 28.83 5.18
CA MET A 360 17.62 28.15 6.44
C MET A 360 17.04 26.79 6.56
N VAL A 361 15.87 26.52 5.95
CA VAL A 361 15.19 25.21 6.02
C VAL A 361 16.06 24.09 5.44
N MET A 362 16.73 24.32 4.31
CA MET A 362 17.56 23.30 3.68
C MET A 362 18.98 23.20 4.25
N GLN A 363 19.49 24.27 4.86
CA GLN A 363 20.83 24.30 5.43
C GLN A 363 20.97 23.50 6.74
N GLN A 364 19.86 23.23 7.41
CA GLN A 364 19.83 22.53 8.70
C GLN A 364 19.82 21.00 8.57
N LEU A 365 19.85 20.45 7.35
CA LEU A 365 19.93 19.02 7.14
C LEU A 365 21.22 18.45 7.71
N THR A 366 21.08 17.43 8.53
CA THR A 366 22.18 16.60 9.01
C THR A 366 22.00 15.16 8.52
N GLY A 367 23.08 14.40 8.43
CA GLY A 367 22.98 13.02 7.99
C GLY A 367 24.20 12.20 8.38
N GLU A 368 23.98 10.92 8.54
CA GLU A 368 25.04 9.92 8.74
C GLU A 368 24.80 8.74 7.82
N MET A 369 25.87 8.27 7.19
CA MET A 369 25.85 7.07 6.37
C MET A 369 27.09 6.24 6.68
N ASN A 370 26.88 4.95 6.91
CA ASN A 370 27.96 3.96 7.01
C ASN A 370 27.66 2.81 6.06
N LEU A 371 28.68 2.34 5.35
CA LEU A 371 28.61 1.17 4.49
C LEU A 371 29.89 0.37 4.67
N SER A 372 29.75 -0.94 4.83
CA SER A 372 30.87 -1.85 4.99
C SER A 372 30.66 -3.07 4.08
N VAL A 373 31.59 -3.29 3.17
CA VAL A 373 31.55 -4.31 2.14
C VAL A 373 32.78 -5.21 2.26
N PRO A 374 32.68 -6.56 2.28
CA PRO A 374 33.84 -7.43 2.24
C PRO A 374 34.70 -7.15 0.99
N LEU A 375 36.03 -7.00 1.15
CA LEU A 375 36.95 -6.73 0.03
C LEU A 375 36.90 -7.83 -1.02
N VAL A 376 36.77 -9.08 -0.58
CA VAL A 376 36.66 -10.27 -1.42
C VAL A 376 35.50 -10.19 -2.43
N LEU A 377 34.40 -9.49 -2.10
CA LEU A 377 33.31 -9.25 -3.06
C LEU A 377 33.77 -8.45 -4.29
N ALA A 378 34.56 -7.41 -4.07
CA ALA A 378 35.11 -6.61 -5.18
C ALA A 378 36.19 -7.39 -5.96
N GLU A 379 36.87 -8.34 -5.32
CA GLU A 379 37.89 -9.20 -5.97
C GLU A 379 37.26 -10.28 -6.83
N ASN A 380 36.24 -10.97 -6.33
CA ASN A 380 35.63 -12.13 -6.99
C ASN A 380 34.62 -11.76 -8.07
N TYR A 381 33.94 -10.59 -7.95
CA TYR A 381 32.85 -10.21 -8.85
C TYR A 381 33.22 -8.98 -9.69
N PRO A 382 33.57 -9.14 -10.98
CA PRO A 382 33.96 -8.02 -11.87
C PRO A 382 32.89 -6.92 -11.96
N ALA A 383 31.60 -7.26 -11.91
CA ALA A 383 30.50 -6.29 -11.93
C ALA A 383 30.48 -5.41 -10.66
N VAL A 384 30.72 -6.01 -9.50
CA VAL A 384 30.84 -5.29 -8.22
C VAL A 384 32.08 -4.38 -8.26
N ARG A 385 33.21 -4.92 -8.73
CA ARG A 385 34.46 -4.15 -8.87
C ARG A 385 34.24 -2.90 -9.73
N MET A 386 33.58 -3.04 -10.89
CA MET A 386 33.34 -1.91 -11.78
C MET A 386 32.51 -0.82 -11.12
N GLN A 387 31.54 -1.19 -10.29
CA GLN A 387 30.71 -0.20 -9.56
C GLN A 387 31.46 0.45 -8.40
N LEU A 388 32.30 -0.29 -7.68
CA LEU A 388 33.04 0.22 -6.54
C LEU A 388 34.32 0.95 -6.91
N ALA A 389 34.94 0.64 -8.05
CA ALA A 389 36.23 1.20 -8.49
C ALA A 389 36.25 2.75 -8.54
N PRO A 390 35.20 3.45 -9.04
CA PRO A 390 35.17 4.91 -8.99
C PRO A 390 35.18 5.47 -7.55
N LEU A 391 34.43 4.83 -6.64
CA LEU A 391 34.34 5.24 -5.24
C LEU A 391 35.64 5.01 -4.49
N ILE A 392 36.33 3.90 -4.78
CA ILE A 392 37.67 3.60 -4.24
C ILE A 392 38.68 4.61 -4.77
N LYS A 393 38.65 4.91 -6.08
CA LYS A 393 39.59 5.87 -6.71
C LYS A 393 39.40 7.27 -6.18
N GLN A 394 38.17 7.66 -5.85
CA GLN A 394 37.84 8.96 -5.26
C GLN A 394 38.11 9.01 -3.75
N GLY A 395 38.46 7.90 -3.11
CA GLY A 395 38.67 7.85 -1.67
C GLY A 395 37.40 7.79 -0.83
N PHE A 396 36.24 7.60 -1.46
CA PHE A 396 34.96 7.46 -0.76
C PHE A 396 34.76 6.08 -0.14
N LEU A 397 35.36 5.05 -0.73
CA LEU A 397 35.50 3.72 -0.14
C LEU A 397 36.97 3.48 0.18
N VAL A 398 37.29 3.28 1.43
CA VAL A 398 38.66 3.03 1.89
C VAL A 398 38.80 1.60 2.41
N PRO A 399 39.92 0.92 2.15
CA PRO A 399 40.18 -0.39 2.69
C PRO A 399 40.52 -0.30 4.19
N GLU A 400 39.81 -1.04 5.01
CA GLU A 400 40.07 -1.24 6.43
C GLU A 400 40.10 -2.75 6.72
N GLY A 401 41.31 -3.30 6.86
CA GLY A 401 41.51 -4.75 7.00
C GLY A 401 41.02 -5.53 5.79
N ASP A 402 40.04 -6.39 5.98
CA ASP A 402 39.39 -7.21 4.95
C ASP A 402 38.09 -6.59 4.36
N ARG A 403 37.86 -5.32 4.63
CA ARG A 403 36.64 -4.63 4.25
C ARG A 403 36.92 -3.32 3.49
N LEU A 404 35.94 -2.91 2.68
CA LEU A 404 35.84 -1.56 2.13
C LEU A 404 34.82 -0.82 2.97
N VAL A 405 35.18 0.34 3.53
CA VAL A 405 34.33 1.12 4.42
C VAL A 405 34.10 2.51 3.84
N LEU A 406 32.85 2.96 3.93
CA LEU A 406 32.43 4.33 3.69
C LEU A 406 31.77 4.84 4.96
N ALA A 407 32.29 5.95 5.49
CA ALA A 407 31.64 6.72 6.54
C ALA A 407 31.42 8.15 6.00
N ALA A 408 30.18 8.59 5.98
CA ALA A 408 29.83 9.93 5.54
C ALA A 408 28.98 10.65 6.59
N ARG A 409 29.21 11.96 6.70
CA ARG A 409 28.42 12.87 7.55
C ARG A 409 28.05 14.11 6.77
N LEU A 410 26.79 14.46 6.85
CA LEU A 410 26.27 15.72 6.30
C LEU A 410 26.05 16.70 7.46
N ASN A 411 26.64 17.86 7.37
CA ASN A 411 26.38 18.98 8.25
C ASN A 411 26.63 20.31 7.51
N ASP A 412 25.81 21.30 7.73
CA ASP A 412 25.93 22.65 7.12
C ASP A 412 26.15 22.61 5.59
N MET A 413 25.45 21.77 4.87
CA MET A 413 25.58 21.56 3.40
C MET A 413 26.97 21.08 2.96
N VAL A 414 27.74 20.52 3.86
CA VAL A 414 29.01 19.83 3.56
C VAL A 414 28.88 18.37 3.88
N VAL A 415 29.20 17.50 2.92
CA VAL A 415 29.31 16.06 3.14
C VAL A 415 30.78 15.73 3.37
N ASP A 416 31.13 15.29 4.55
CA ASP A 416 32.41 14.66 4.84
C ASP A 416 32.31 13.17 4.52
N VAL A 417 33.11 12.68 3.61
CA VAL A 417 33.21 11.24 3.27
C VAL A 417 34.62 10.77 3.57
N ASN A 418 34.78 10.00 4.64
CA ASN A 418 36.06 9.49 5.08
C ASN A 418 37.15 10.59 5.22
N GLY A 419 36.76 11.76 5.73
CA GLY A 419 37.65 12.92 5.90
C GLY A 419 37.82 13.78 4.64
N GLN A 420 37.04 13.57 3.60
CA GLN A 420 37.00 14.41 2.39
C GLN A 420 35.73 15.25 2.38
N GLU A 421 35.89 16.55 2.50
CA GLU A 421 34.78 17.50 2.48
C GLU A 421 34.30 17.81 1.06
N ILE A 422 33.02 17.64 0.81
CA ILE A 422 32.34 17.91 -0.45
C ILE A 422 31.21 18.90 -0.17
N PRO A 423 31.36 20.17 -0.58
CA PRO A 423 30.26 21.12 -0.45
C PRO A 423 29.12 20.76 -1.41
N LEU A 424 27.89 20.70 -0.90
CA LEU A 424 26.70 20.53 -1.71
C LEU A 424 26.31 21.87 -2.34
N PRO A 425 25.90 21.88 -3.63
CA PRO A 425 25.33 23.09 -4.22
C PRO A 425 24.03 23.43 -3.51
N PRO A 426 23.66 24.73 -3.44
CA PRO A 426 22.33 25.10 -2.96
C PRO A 426 21.28 24.36 -3.80
N LEU A 427 20.35 23.69 -3.11
CA LEU A 427 19.37 22.81 -3.75
C LEU A 427 18.29 23.57 -4.55
N PHE A 428 18.28 24.90 -4.51
CA PHE A 428 17.38 25.78 -5.28
C PHE A 428 18.05 27.12 -5.60
#